data_6aa814bf8ffd6baddfbf853fec9d0b94
#
_entry.id   6aa814bf8ffd6baddfbf853fec9d0b94
#
_cell.length_a   1.000
_cell.length_b   1.000
_cell.length_c   1.000
_cell.angle_alpha   90.00
_cell.angle_beta   90.00
_cell.angle_gamma   90.00
#
_symmetry.space_group_name_H-M   'P 1'
#
loop_
_entity.id
_entity.type
_entity.pdbx_description
1 polymer ?
#
loop_
_entity_poly.entity_id
_entity_poly.type
_entity_poly.pdbx_seq_one_letter_code
_entity_poly.pdbx_strand_id
1 'polypeptide(L)'
;MKKVLVVGSARESFGGVSSTIKLMEQMPVWKEHTCYWLGTQIQRNYLWKLWYAMKSCFMAFFIIWRYDIVHFHTVPDRICLIIQMPIFLLAMLGKKKIIMHIHMGNQLRNHTANKLFLWHLRHADLIVLLAKKWQKLFLESYSNIKTPTTVLYNSCAMTPHSDYANRKNTILMMAYFNDNKAPDLLLKAWQTLQSRYPDWHIYMLGNGEVERFRQMSIDMGLQDSVTFTGYVTGKQKEEYFHNASILCMCSYEEGFPMVVLEAWTYGIPVVTTPVGGLPDVIEEGRNCVTFPFGDADALADKLAALIDNEQQRSDMSAYSQEFVRNHFSPEKINQDLRNIYARF
;
A
#
# COMPACT_ATOMS: atom_id res chain seq x y z
N MET A 1 -29.46 -7.64 -4.36
CA MET A 1 -28.10 -7.07 -4.23
C MET A 1 -28.05 -6.28 -2.94
N LYS A 2 -26.96 -6.36 -2.16
CA LYS A 2 -26.79 -5.62 -0.91
C LYS A 2 -26.27 -4.21 -1.19
N LYS A 3 -26.73 -3.21 -0.44
CA LYS A 3 -26.22 -1.84 -0.52
C LYS A 3 -25.11 -1.65 0.50
N VAL A 4 -23.98 -1.06 0.11
CA VAL A 4 -22.78 -0.96 0.94
C VAL A 4 -22.39 0.50 1.19
N LEU A 5 -22.30 0.89 2.47
CA LEU A 5 -21.68 2.15 2.88
C LEU A 5 -20.20 1.90 3.17
N VAL A 6 -19.31 2.47 2.36
CA VAL A 6 -17.86 2.39 2.54
C VAL A 6 -17.39 3.61 3.32
N VAL A 7 -16.81 3.38 4.50
CA VAL A 7 -16.38 4.43 5.44
C VAL A 7 -14.86 4.41 5.52
N GLY A 8 -14.21 5.53 5.23
CA GLY A 8 -12.74 5.61 5.24
C GLY A 8 -12.21 7.03 5.09
N SER A 9 -10.94 7.19 4.72
CA SER A 9 -10.34 8.49 4.45
C SER A 9 -11.07 9.21 3.30
N ALA A 10 -11.07 10.54 3.30
CA ALA A 10 -11.71 11.33 2.24
C ALA A 10 -11.05 11.10 0.86
N ARG A 11 -11.79 11.35 -0.21
CA ARG A 11 -11.29 11.20 -1.60
C ARG A 11 -10.07 12.08 -1.89
N GLU A 12 -10.04 13.24 -1.29
CA GLU A 12 -8.97 14.24 -1.42
C GLU A 12 -7.73 13.91 -0.58
N SER A 13 -7.81 12.87 0.25
CA SER A 13 -6.66 12.41 1.05
C SER A 13 -5.64 11.68 0.19
N PHE A 14 -4.38 11.82 0.58
CA PHE A 14 -3.27 11.03 0.05
C PHE A 14 -3.03 9.81 0.95
N GLY A 15 -2.48 8.74 0.38
CA GLY A 15 -2.07 7.53 1.11
C GLY A 15 -2.83 6.27 0.74
N GLY A 16 -2.39 5.14 1.29
CA GLY A 16 -2.81 3.79 0.90
C GLY A 16 -4.31 3.55 1.01
N VAL A 17 -4.95 3.99 2.11
CA VAL A 17 -6.39 3.77 2.34
C VAL A 17 -7.25 4.44 1.26
N SER A 18 -7.01 5.73 0.99
CA SER A 18 -7.77 6.46 -0.03
C SER A 18 -7.50 5.91 -1.43
N SER A 19 -6.27 5.52 -1.74
CA SER A 19 -5.91 4.90 -3.02
C SER A 19 -6.62 3.56 -3.22
N THR A 20 -6.68 2.72 -2.18
CA THR A 20 -7.42 1.45 -2.22
C THR A 20 -8.91 1.67 -2.49
N ILE A 21 -9.56 2.61 -1.79
CA ILE A 21 -11.00 2.87 -2.00
C ILE A 21 -11.25 3.46 -3.39
N LYS A 22 -10.36 4.34 -3.91
CA LYS A 22 -10.45 4.87 -5.29
C LYS A 22 -10.42 3.77 -6.34
N LEU A 23 -9.56 2.76 -6.16
CA LEU A 23 -9.52 1.60 -7.06
C LEU A 23 -10.78 0.75 -6.93
N MET A 24 -11.25 0.50 -5.69
CA MET A 24 -12.50 -0.23 -5.46
C MET A 24 -13.71 0.47 -6.10
N GLU A 25 -13.75 1.80 -6.11
CA GLU A 25 -14.82 2.60 -6.71
C GLU A 25 -14.94 2.39 -8.23
N GLN A 26 -13.85 2.04 -8.89
CA GLN A 26 -13.80 1.75 -10.32
C GLN A 26 -14.24 0.31 -10.67
N MET A 27 -14.30 -0.58 -9.68
CA MET A 27 -14.64 -1.99 -9.89
C MET A 27 -16.14 -2.18 -10.12
N PRO A 28 -16.56 -3.20 -10.93
CA PRO A 28 -17.98 -3.50 -11.19
C PRO A 28 -18.79 -3.72 -9.91
N VAL A 29 -18.22 -4.37 -8.88
CA VAL A 29 -18.88 -4.63 -7.58
C VAL A 29 -19.38 -3.34 -6.92
N TRP A 30 -18.74 -2.21 -7.16
CA TRP A 30 -19.16 -0.92 -6.62
C TRP A 30 -20.56 -0.49 -7.11
N LYS A 31 -20.82 -0.67 -8.40
CA LYS A 31 -22.14 -0.38 -9.01
C LYS A 31 -23.15 -1.48 -8.68
N GLU A 32 -22.74 -2.73 -8.73
CA GLU A 32 -23.58 -3.89 -8.42
C GLU A 32 -24.15 -3.82 -6.99
N HIS A 33 -23.34 -3.40 -6.04
CA HIS A 33 -23.74 -3.25 -4.63
C HIS A 33 -24.15 -1.84 -4.25
N THR A 34 -24.39 -0.96 -5.21
CA THR A 34 -24.78 0.45 -4.95
C THR A 34 -23.93 1.04 -3.81
N CYS A 35 -22.60 0.93 -3.94
CA CYS A 35 -21.67 1.40 -2.91
C CYS A 35 -21.66 2.94 -2.85
N TYR A 36 -21.52 3.48 -1.64
CA TYR A 36 -21.33 4.91 -1.41
C TYR A 36 -20.12 5.12 -0.49
N TRP A 37 -19.24 6.03 -0.89
CA TRP A 37 -18.05 6.36 -0.10
C TRP A 37 -18.30 7.56 0.81
N LEU A 38 -18.25 7.32 2.12
CA LEU A 38 -18.32 8.33 3.17
C LEU A 38 -16.92 8.62 3.71
N GLY A 39 -16.36 9.77 3.34
CA GLY A 39 -15.05 10.21 3.83
C GLY A 39 -15.13 10.79 5.23
N THR A 40 -14.36 10.23 6.18
CA THR A 40 -14.37 10.63 7.60
C THR A 40 -13.16 11.46 8.02
N GLN A 41 -12.06 11.36 7.28
CA GLN A 41 -10.79 12.01 7.63
C GLN A 41 -10.13 12.61 6.39
N ILE A 42 -9.48 13.77 6.58
CA ILE A 42 -8.68 14.44 5.56
C ILE A 42 -7.31 14.82 6.11
N GLN A 43 -6.29 14.73 5.26
CA GLN A 43 -4.92 15.15 5.59
C GLN A 43 -4.77 16.66 5.36
N ARG A 44 -5.35 17.44 6.28
CA ARG A 44 -5.28 18.91 6.32
C ARG A 44 -5.13 19.38 7.76
N ASN A 45 -5.22 20.70 8.01
CA ASN A 45 -5.18 21.27 9.34
C ASN A 45 -6.33 20.75 10.24
N TYR A 46 -6.21 21.01 11.55
CA TYR A 46 -7.14 20.48 12.57
C TYR A 46 -8.61 20.85 12.34
N LEU A 47 -8.89 22.07 11.88
CA LEU A 47 -10.26 22.54 11.62
C LEU A 47 -10.93 21.73 10.50
N TRP A 48 -10.20 21.42 9.43
CA TRP A 48 -10.71 20.57 8.35
C TRP A 48 -10.91 19.11 8.80
N LYS A 49 -10.04 18.58 9.66
CA LYS A 49 -10.23 17.24 10.23
C LYS A 49 -11.50 17.17 11.06
N LEU A 50 -11.72 18.16 11.92
CA LEU A 50 -12.94 18.25 12.75
C LEU A 50 -14.19 18.40 11.88
N TRP A 51 -14.16 19.27 10.88
CA TRP A 51 -15.26 19.46 9.94
C TRP A 51 -15.65 18.17 9.21
N TYR A 52 -14.67 17.42 8.68
CA TYR A 52 -14.93 16.15 8.00
C TYR A 52 -15.52 15.10 8.96
N ALA A 53 -15.03 15.02 10.19
CA ALA A 53 -15.57 14.12 11.20
C ALA A 53 -17.04 14.46 11.52
N MET A 54 -17.33 15.74 11.79
CA MET A 54 -18.72 16.20 12.09
C MET A 54 -19.65 15.99 10.89
N LYS A 55 -19.21 16.40 9.69
CA LYS A 55 -19.97 16.24 8.44
C LYS A 55 -20.30 14.78 8.18
N SER A 56 -19.31 13.88 8.35
CA SER A 56 -19.51 12.44 8.08
C SER A 56 -20.48 11.81 9.09
N CYS A 57 -20.40 12.18 10.36
CA CYS A 57 -21.36 11.72 11.38
C CYS A 57 -22.78 12.19 11.07
N PHE A 58 -22.94 13.47 10.73
CA PHE A 58 -24.24 14.04 10.37
C PHE A 58 -24.82 13.34 9.12
N MET A 59 -24.03 13.19 8.07
CA MET A 59 -24.46 12.47 6.87
C MET A 59 -24.83 11.02 7.17
N ALA A 60 -23.99 10.31 7.94
CA ALA A 60 -24.24 8.92 8.30
C ALA A 60 -25.59 8.74 8.98
N PHE A 61 -25.99 9.65 9.88
CA PHE A 61 -27.27 9.61 10.58
C PHE A 61 -28.47 9.51 9.63
N PHE A 62 -28.43 10.20 8.48
CA PHE A 62 -29.52 10.19 7.51
C PHE A 62 -29.44 9.06 6.50
N ILE A 63 -28.22 8.64 6.12
CA ILE A 63 -28.07 7.72 4.99
C ILE A 63 -27.92 6.25 5.40
N ILE A 64 -27.38 5.95 6.59
CA ILE A 64 -26.98 4.59 6.99
C ILE A 64 -28.12 3.58 6.92
N TRP A 65 -29.35 4.05 7.16
CA TRP A 65 -30.57 3.23 7.15
C TRP A 65 -30.86 2.59 5.79
N ARG A 66 -30.32 3.17 4.70
CA ARG A 66 -30.49 2.74 3.32
C ARG A 66 -29.53 1.64 2.90
N TYR A 67 -28.55 1.30 3.75
CA TYR A 67 -27.49 0.32 3.46
C TYR A 67 -27.71 -0.95 4.27
N ASP A 68 -27.20 -2.07 3.74
CA ASP A 68 -27.25 -3.37 4.39
C ASP A 68 -25.92 -3.66 5.11
N ILE A 69 -24.83 -3.21 4.52
CA ILE A 69 -23.44 -3.43 4.99
C ILE A 69 -22.77 -2.07 5.21
N VAL A 70 -22.00 -1.94 6.28
CA VAL A 70 -21.08 -0.82 6.52
C VAL A 70 -19.66 -1.37 6.53
N HIS A 71 -18.87 -0.99 5.53
CA HIS A 71 -17.51 -1.45 5.33
C HIS A 71 -16.52 -0.36 5.74
N PHE A 72 -15.93 -0.51 6.93
CA PHE A 72 -14.96 0.42 7.49
C PHE A 72 -13.56 0.10 6.99
N HIS A 73 -12.91 1.05 6.30
CA HIS A 73 -11.48 1.07 6.07
C HIS A 73 -10.81 1.83 7.20
N THR A 74 -10.11 1.12 8.07
CA THR A 74 -9.62 1.66 9.34
C THR A 74 -8.14 1.32 9.58
N VAL A 75 -7.53 2.13 10.45
CA VAL A 75 -6.27 1.82 11.12
C VAL A 75 -6.54 1.84 12.63
N PRO A 76 -5.87 1.02 13.45
CA PRO A 76 -6.12 0.96 14.90
C PRO A 76 -5.60 2.20 15.67
N ASP A 77 -5.42 3.32 14.98
CA ASP A 77 -5.13 4.62 15.58
C ASP A 77 -6.34 5.13 16.37
N ARG A 78 -6.06 5.68 17.56
CA ARG A 78 -7.10 6.13 18.49
C ARG A 78 -8.00 7.21 17.88
N ILE A 79 -7.43 8.15 17.14
CA ILE A 79 -8.20 9.25 16.52
C ILE A 79 -9.12 8.70 15.42
N CYS A 80 -8.61 7.79 14.58
CA CYS A 80 -9.40 7.14 13.54
C CYS A 80 -10.60 6.41 14.14
N LEU A 81 -10.38 5.61 15.19
CA LEU A 81 -11.43 4.85 15.86
C LEU A 81 -12.47 5.75 16.53
N ILE A 82 -12.06 6.85 17.17
CA ILE A 82 -12.99 7.81 17.80
C ILE A 82 -13.87 8.48 16.74
N ILE A 83 -13.30 8.89 15.61
CA ILE A 83 -14.06 9.52 14.51
C ILE A 83 -15.05 8.54 13.89
N GLN A 84 -14.70 7.28 13.76
CA GLN A 84 -15.57 6.24 13.19
C GLN A 84 -16.61 5.72 14.18
N MET A 85 -16.43 5.91 15.50
CA MET A 85 -17.29 5.38 16.55
C MET A 85 -18.78 5.75 16.39
N PRO A 86 -19.18 7.03 16.16
CA PRO A 86 -20.59 7.36 16.01
C PRO A 86 -21.24 6.61 14.83
N ILE A 87 -20.52 6.46 13.70
CA ILE A 87 -21.01 5.73 12.52
C ILE A 87 -21.14 4.24 12.86
N PHE A 88 -20.18 3.69 13.60
CA PHE A 88 -20.20 2.31 14.05
C PHE A 88 -21.40 2.02 14.96
N LEU A 89 -21.69 2.91 15.93
CA LEU A 89 -22.85 2.80 16.81
C LEU A 89 -24.18 2.89 16.03
N LEU A 90 -24.26 3.80 15.03
CA LEU A 90 -25.42 3.89 14.14
C LEU A 90 -25.61 2.62 13.32
N ALA A 91 -24.51 2.00 12.85
CA ALA A 91 -24.56 0.73 12.14
C ALA A 91 -25.10 -0.40 13.03
N MET A 92 -24.64 -0.48 14.28
CA MET A 92 -25.16 -1.45 15.26
C MET A 92 -26.64 -1.21 15.56
N LEU A 93 -27.04 0.05 15.82
CA LEU A 93 -28.43 0.41 16.08
C LEU A 93 -29.34 0.03 14.90
N GLY A 94 -28.87 0.25 13.67
CA GLY A 94 -29.54 -0.12 12.43
C GLY A 94 -29.44 -1.60 12.09
N LYS A 95 -28.82 -2.43 12.94
CA LYS A 95 -28.57 -3.87 12.72
C LYS A 95 -27.90 -4.15 11.37
N LYS A 96 -26.98 -3.26 10.95
CA LYS A 96 -26.25 -3.39 9.70
C LYS A 96 -25.11 -4.39 9.87
N LYS A 97 -24.71 -5.06 8.78
CA LYS A 97 -23.53 -5.90 8.77
C LYS A 97 -22.28 -5.04 8.76
N ILE A 98 -21.37 -5.26 9.69
CA ILE A 98 -20.18 -4.44 9.90
C ILE A 98 -18.94 -5.20 9.47
N ILE A 99 -18.23 -4.67 8.47
CA ILE A 99 -16.94 -5.16 8.02
C ILE A 99 -15.86 -4.18 8.48
N MET A 100 -14.83 -4.67 9.16
CA MET A 100 -13.63 -3.89 9.48
C MET A 100 -12.47 -4.32 8.59
N HIS A 101 -12.08 -3.49 7.65
CA HIS A 101 -10.91 -3.66 6.81
C HIS A 101 -9.73 -2.91 7.41
N ILE A 102 -8.76 -3.65 7.94
CA ILE A 102 -7.65 -3.10 8.72
C ILE A 102 -6.45 -2.86 7.79
N HIS A 103 -6.10 -1.58 7.62
CA HIS A 103 -4.98 -1.13 6.80
C HIS A 103 -3.70 -0.94 7.64
N MET A 104 -3.28 -1.99 8.33
CA MET A 104 -2.08 -1.98 9.14
C MET A 104 -1.36 -3.33 9.07
N GLY A 105 -0.05 -3.29 9.27
CA GLY A 105 0.83 -4.45 9.26
C GLY A 105 1.24 -4.89 10.67
N ASN A 106 2.54 -5.02 10.88
CA ASN A 106 3.16 -5.55 12.11
C ASN A 106 2.77 -4.77 13.39
N GLN A 107 2.53 -3.46 13.26
CA GLN A 107 2.07 -2.61 14.36
C GLN A 107 0.75 -3.06 14.99
N LEU A 108 0.00 -3.97 14.37
CA LEU A 108 -1.15 -4.62 15.00
C LEU A 108 -0.82 -5.16 16.40
N ARG A 109 0.40 -5.67 16.62
CA ARG A 109 0.85 -6.15 17.94
C ARG A 109 0.81 -5.07 19.02
N ASN A 110 1.03 -3.82 18.65
CA ASN A 110 1.09 -2.68 19.58
C ASN A 110 -0.31 -2.25 20.06
N HIS A 111 -1.37 -2.75 19.45
CA HIS A 111 -2.76 -2.36 19.74
C HIS A 111 -3.55 -3.42 20.52
N THR A 112 -2.92 -4.49 20.98
CA THR A 112 -3.57 -5.57 21.75
C THR A 112 -4.17 -5.10 23.07
N ALA A 113 -3.65 -4.02 23.65
CA ALA A 113 -4.20 -3.37 24.86
C ALA A 113 -5.16 -2.21 24.55
N ASN A 114 -5.41 -1.86 23.30
CA ASN A 114 -6.31 -0.77 22.92
C ASN A 114 -7.77 -1.21 23.08
N LYS A 115 -8.36 -0.86 24.22
CA LYS A 115 -9.75 -1.24 24.58
C LYS A 115 -10.78 -0.80 23.54
N LEU A 116 -10.59 0.39 22.93
CA LEU A 116 -11.48 0.91 21.89
C LEU A 116 -11.40 0.04 20.63
N PHE A 117 -10.20 -0.32 20.20
CA PHE A 117 -10.00 -1.20 19.06
C PHE A 117 -10.58 -2.60 19.30
N LEU A 118 -10.28 -3.20 20.47
CA LEU A 118 -10.84 -4.49 20.86
C LEU A 118 -12.37 -4.48 20.90
N TRP A 119 -12.96 -3.37 21.32
CA TRP A 119 -14.42 -3.22 21.31
C TRP A 119 -14.97 -3.24 19.88
N HIS A 120 -14.37 -2.48 18.94
CA HIS A 120 -14.78 -2.51 17.54
C HIS A 120 -14.64 -3.93 16.93
N LEU A 121 -13.51 -4.59 17.19
CA LEU A 121 -13.28 -5.95 16.67
C LEU A 121 -14.34 -6.94 17.14
N ARG A 122 -14.76 -6.87 18.41
CA ARG A 122 -15.78 -7.77 18.97
C ARG A 122 -17.18 -7.54 18.43
N HIS A 123 -17.48 -6.35 17.96
CA HIS A 123 -18.80 -5.98 17.45
C HIS A 123 -18.89 -5.92 15.93
N ALA A 124 -17.80 -6.22 15.24
CA ALA A 124 -17.81 -6.42 13.79
C ALA A 124 -18.31 -7.82 13.42
N ASP A 125 -18.96 -7.95 12.25
CA ASP A 125 -19.37 -9.24 11.69
C ASP A 125 -18.23 -9.94 10.91
N LEU A 126 -17.28 -9.16 10.38
CA LEU A 126 -16.12 -9.66 9.64
C LEU A 126 -14.92 -8.71 9.77
N ILE A 127 -13.73 -9.27 9.93
CA ILE A 127 -12.46 -8.55 9.90
C ILE A 127 -11.73 -8.93 8.61
N VAL A 128 -11.36 -7.92 7.82
CA VAL A 128 -10.59 -8.06 6.58
C VAL A 128 -9.18 -7.57 6.82
N LEU A 129 -8.20 -8.35 6.41
CA LEU A 129 -6.77 -8.07 6.56
C LEU A 129 -6.07 -8.07 5.20
N LEU A 130 -4.98 -7.31 5.05
CA LEU A 130 -4.32 -7.07 3.77
C LEU A 130 -3.46 -8.24 3.26
N ALA A 131 -3.16 -9.24 4.11
CA ALA A 131 -2.29 -10.36 3.76
C ALA A 131 -2.51 -11.54 4.70
N LYS A 132 -2.16 -12.76 4.27
CA LYS A 132 -2.22 -13.98 5.11
C LYS A 132 -1.31 -13.87 6.33
N LYS A 133 -0.11 -13.31 6.16
CA LYS A 133 0.81 -12.99 7.26
C LYS A 133 0.14 -12.15 8.35
N TRP A 134 -0.65 -11.14 7.96
CA TRP A 134 -1.37 -10.29 8.92
C TRP A 134 -2.56 -11.00 9.54
N GLN A 135 -3.21 -11.87 8.80
CA GLN A 135 -4.28 -12.72 9.36
C GLN A 135 -3.72 -13.68 10.42
N LYS A 136 -2.58 -14.32 10.14
CA LYS A 136 -1.91 -15.19 11.10
C LYS A 136 -1.51 -14.41 12.36
N LEU A 137 -0.83 -13.27 12.18
CA LEU A 137 -0.45 -12.37 13.29
C LEU A 137 -1.67 -11.93 14.11
N PHE A 138 -2.77 -11.59 13.45
CA PHE A 138 -4.02 -11.20 14.10
C PHE A 138 -4.57 -12.33 14.97
N LEU A 139 -4.69 -13.53 14.43
CA LEU A 139 -5.20 -14.70 15.15
C LEU A 139 -4.35 -15.07 16.37
N GLU A 140 -3.03 -14.92 16.26
CA GLU A 140 -2.10 -15.14 17.37
C GLU A 140 -2.21 -14.05 18.47
N SER A 141 -2.28 -12.78 18.06
CA SER A 141 -2.24 -11.62 18.98
C SER A 141 -3.60 -11.30 19.60
N TYR A 142 -4.70 -11.68 18.95
CA TYR A 142 -6.08 -11.37 19.33
C TYR A 142 -6.93 -12.63 19.53
N SER A 143 -6.36 -13.65 20.16
CA SER A 143 -6.99 -14.98 20.36
C SER A 143 -8.35 -14.94 21.07
N ASN A 144 -8.64 -13.89 21.83
CA ASN A 144 -9.92 -13.63 22.51
C ASN A 144 -10.98 -12.93 21.64
N ILE A 145 -10.66 -12.60 20.38
CA ILE A 145 -11.61 -12.07 19.39
C ILE A 145 -12.15 -13.25 18.57
N LYS A 146 -13.47 -13.42 18.59
CA LYS A 146 -14.15 -14.53 17.89
C LYS A 146 -14.71 -14.12 16.53
N THR A 147 -14.63 -12.84 16.19
CA THR A 147 -15.08 -12.31 14.89
C THR A 147 -14.32 -13.00 13.75
N PRO A 148 -15.03 -13.54 12.74
CA PRO A 148 -14.40 -14.17 11.60
C PRO A 148 -13.42 -13.24 10.88
N THR A 149 -12.36 -13.82 10.34
CA THR A 149 -11.35 -13.07 9.57
C THR A 149 -11.28 -13.57 8.13
N THR A 150 -10.89 -12.68 7.21
CA THR A 150 -10.57 -13.03 5.82
C THR A 150 -9.46 -12.12 5.31
N VAL A 151 -8.85 -12.51 4.19
CA VAL A 151 -7.82 -11.69 3.51
C VAL A 151 -8.42 -11.08 2.26
N LEU A 152 -8.12 -9.80 2.04
CA LEU A 152 -8.32 -9.10 0.79
C LEU A 152 -7.07 -8.28 0.49
N TYR A 153 -6.32 -8.71 -0.51
CA TYR A 153 -5.13 -7.97 -0.95
C TYR A 153 -5.52 -6.64 -1.60
N ASN A 154 -4.60 -5.70 -1.58
CA ASN A 154 -4.76 -4.46 -2.34
C ASN A 154 -4.78 -4.75 -3.85
N SER A 155 -5.61 -4.02 -4.58
CA SER A 155 -5.56 -3.99 -6.04
C SER A 155 -4.60 -2.92 -6.53
N CYS A 156 -4.14 -3.04 -7.77
CA CYS A 156 -3.43 -1.97 -8.48
C CYS A 156 -4.05 -1.71 -9.85
N ALA A 157 -3.92 -0.49 -10.34
CA ALA A 157 -4.29 -0.17 -11.70
C ALA A 157 -3.38 -0.95 -12.67
N MET A 158 -3.98 -1.58 -13.68
CA MET A 158 -3.20 -2.32 -14.68
C MET A 158 -2.72 -1.37 -15.78
N THR A 159 -1.47 -1.54 -16.17
CA THR A 159 -0.90 -0.89 -17.36
C THR A 159 -0.94 -1.85 -18.55
N PRO A 160 -0.92 -1.34 -19.79
CA PRO A 160 -0.66 -2.17 -20.95
C PRO A 160 0.65 -2.97 -20.78
N HIS A 161 0.71 -4.14 -21.38
CA HIS A 161 1.96 -4.92 -21.38
C HIS A 161 3.09 -4.08 -21.97
N SER A 162 4.23 -4.04 -21.28
CA SER A 162 5.42 -3.35 -21.76
C SER A 162 6.59 -4.32 -21.86
N ASP A 163 7.26 -4.29 -23.02
CA ASP A 163 8.50 -5.00 -23.17
C ASP A 163 9.58 -4.38 -22.28
N TYR A 164 10.48 -5.23 -21.79
CA TYR A 164 11.62 -4.76 -20.99
C TYR A 164 12.66 -4.04 -21.86
N ALA A 165 12.73 -4.36 -23.14
CA ALA A 165 13.62 -3.72 -24.10
C ALA A 165 13.48 -2.19 -24.12
N ASN A 166 14.61 -1.49 -24.31
CA ASN A 166 14.68 -0.02 -24.36
C ASN A 166 14.46 0.73 -23.04
N ARG A 167 14.52 0.07 -21.88
CA ARG A 167 14.53 0.78 -20.60
C ARG A 167 15.86 1.51 -20.39
N LYS A 168 15.80 2.63 -19.69
CA LYS A 168 16.99 3.38 -19.32
C LYS A 168 17.73 2.70 -18.17
N ASN A 169 19.02 2.88 -18.08
CA ASN A 169 19.85 2.42 -16.96
C ASN A 169 19.49 3.22 -15.69
N THR A 170 18.31 2.95 -15.12
CA THR A 170 17.80 3.71 -13.98
C THR A 170 17.25 2.81 -12.90
N ILE A 171 17.55 3.19 -11.66
CA ILE A 171 16.96 2.65 -10.45
C ILE A 171 15.95 3.66 -9.92
N LEU A 172 14.75 3.20 -9.62
CA LEU A 172 13.67 4.03 -9.10
C LEU A 172 13.42 3.69 -7.62
N MET A 173 13.35 4.71 -6.77
CA MET A 173 12.76 4.60 -5.44
C MET A 173 11.63 5.59 -5.31
N MET A 174 10.43 5.12 -4.93
CA MET A 174 9.28 6.00 -4.73
C MET A 174 8.69 5.78 -3.32
N ALA A 175 8.74 6.84 -2.48
CA ALA A 175 8.32 6.76 -1.09
C ALA A 175 7.96 8.13 -0.49
N TYR A 176 7.33 8.12 0.69
CA TYR A 176 7.39 9.25 1.62
C TYR A 176 8.66 9.09 2.45
N PHE A 177 9.72 9.85 2.15
CA PHE A 177 11.06 9.69 2.70
C PHE A 177 11.08 9.98 4.21
N ASN A 178 11.44 8.97 4.98
CA ASN A 178 11.68 8.99 6.41
C ASN A 178 12.51 7.75 6.80
N ASP A 179 12.83 7.60 8.08
CA ASP A 179 13.64 6.47 8.56
C ASP A 179 12.97 5.10 8.31
N ASN A 180 11.63 5.02 8.29
CA ASN A 180 10.93 3.76 7.96
C ASN A 180 11.13 3.33 6.52
N LYS A 181 11.25 4.27 5.58
CA LYS A 181 11.49 3.98 4.16
C LYS A 181 12.97 3.83 3.82
N ALA A 182 13.83 4.25 4.74
CA ALA A 182 15.28 4.06 4.75
C ALA A 182 15.96 4.35 3.40
N PRO A 183 15.77 5.53 2.79
CA PRO A 183 16.45 5.88 1.54
C PRO A 183 17.97 5.92 1.69
N ASP A 184 18.47 6.10 2.91
CA ASP A 184 19.90 6.04 3.23
C ASP A 184 20.54 4.68 2.91
N LEU A 185 19.79 3.56 3.00
CA LEU A 185 20.31 2.25 2.60
C LEU A 185 20.62 2.19 1.10
N LEU A 186 19.73 2.75 0.26
CA LEU A 186 19.97 2.82 -1.17
C LEU A 186 21.15 3.75 -1.49
N LEU A 187 21.26 4.90 -0.82
CA LEU A 187 22.38 5.82 -1.00
C LEU A 187 23.73 5.17 -0.60
N LYS A 188 23.77 4.47 0.53
CA LYS A 188 24.97 3.73 1.00
C LYS A 188 25.37 2.64 0.00
N ALA A 189 24.42 1.81 -0.44
CA ALA A 189 24.67 0.78 -1.43
C ALA A 189 25.16 1.39 -2.76
N TRP A 190 24.56 2.49 -3.22
CA TRP A 190 24.95 3.15 -4.46
C TRP A 190 26.33 3.82 -4.39
N GLN A 191 26.74 4.31 -3.22
CA GLN A 191 28.07 4.87 -3.02
C GLN A 191 29.19 3.88 -3.37
N THR A 192 28.97 2.60 -3.14
CA THR A 192 29.95 1.55 -3.49
C THR A 192 29.89 1.12 -4.96
N LEU A 193 28.77 1.41 -5.65
CA LEU A 193 28.51 0.95 -7.01
C LEU A 193 28.72 2.00 -8.09
N GLN A 194 28.53 3.30 -7.80
CA GLN A 194 28.46 4.35 -8.82
C GLN A 194 29.69 4.38 -9.77
N SER A 195 30.89 4.13 -9.26
CA SER A 195 32.11 4.12 -10.06
C SER A 195 32.19 2.93 -11.03
N ARG A 196 31.56 1.81 -10.70
CA ARG A 196 31.44 0.62 -11.54
C ARG A 196 30.36 0.78 -12.61
N TYR A 197 29.32 1.58 -12.32
CA TYR A 197 28.15 1.75 -13.20
C TYR A 197 27.88 3.23 -13.52
N PRO A 198 28.82 3.93 -14.19
CA PRO A 198 28.73 5.38 -14.42
C PRO A 198 27.54 5.79 -15.30
N ASP A 199 27.01 4.86 -16.11
CA ASP A 199 25.85 5.10 -17.00
C ASP A 199 24.51 4.86 -16.30
N TRP A 200 24.50 4.47 -15.00
CA TRP A 200 23.28 4.26 -14.23
C TRP A 200 22.95 5.48 -13.37
N HIS A 201 21.66 5.72 -13.20
CA HIS A 201 21.14 6.84 -12.44
C HIS A 201 20.03 6.42 -11.48
N ILE A 202 19.97 7.03 -10.29
CA ILE A 202 18.89 6.80 -9.32
C ILE A 202 17.93 7.99 -9.32
N TYR A 203 16.64 7.70 -9.48
CA TYR A 203 15.57 8.67 -9.27
C TYR A 203 14.82 8.38 -7.96
N MET A 204 14.82 9.37 -7.08
CA MET A 204 14.16 9.34 -5.77
C MET A 204 12.88 10.19 -5.85
N LEU A 205 11.72 9.52 -5.97
CA LEU A 205 10.40 10.15 -6.15
C LEU A 205 9.63 10.21 -4.84
N GLY A 206 9.22 11.37 -4.40
CA GLY A 206 8.35 11.50 -3.24
C GLY A 206 8.56 12.74 -2.39
N ASN A 207 7.84 12.77 -1.29
CA ASN A 207 7.86 13.82 -0.27
C ASN A 207 8.49 13.30 1.03
N GLY A 208 8.42 14.10 2.08
CA GLY A 208 8.94 13.78 3.41
C GLY A 208 10.23 14.56 3.67
N GLU A 209 11.21 13.89 4.25
CA GLU A 209 12.50 14.50 4.64
C GLU A 209 13.47 14.60 3.44
N VAL A 210 12.97 15.07 2.30
CA VAL A 210 13.72 15.12 1.02
C VAL A 210 15.04 15.82 1.16
N GLU A 211 15.08 17.00 1.80
CA GLU A 211 16.31 17.79 1.91
C GLU A 211 17.38 17.12 2.78
N ARG A 212 16.96 16.40 3.83
CA ARG A 212 17.87 15.60 4.66
C ARG A 212 18.61 14.55 3.81
N PHE A 213 17.88 13.79 3.00
CA PHE A 213 18.47 12.73 2.19
C PHE A 213 19.19 13.26 0.94
N ARG A 214 18.75 14.40 0.41
CA ARG A 214 19.48 15.12 -0.63
C ARG A 214 20.85 15.58 -0.13
N GLN A 215 20.90 16.20 1.06
CA GLN A 215 22.18 16.61 1.66
C GLN A 215 23.08 15.41 1.90
N MET A 216 22.53 14.30 2.43
CA MET A 216 23.27 13.05 2.60
C MET A 216 23.87 12.56 1.26
N SER A 217 23.12 12.60 0.16
CA SER A 217 23.65 12.21 -1.15
C SER A 217 24.80 13.08 -1.64
N ILE A 218 24.75 14.39 -1.35
CA ILE A 218 25.84 15.33 -1.66
C ILE A 218 27.07 15.01 -0.82
N ASP A 219 26.90 14.82 0.50
CA ASP A 219 27.99 14.49 1.42
C ASP A 219 28.67 13.17 1.05
N MET A 220 27.96 12.26 0.39
CA MET A 220 28.45 10.99 -0.13
C MET A 220 29.06 11.08 -1.55
N GLY A 221 29.01 12.26 -2.20
CA GLY A 221 29.51 12.46 -3.56
C GLY A 221 28.63 11.84 -4.65
N LEU A 222 27.29 11.76 -4.43
CA LEU A 222 26.32 11.13 -5.33
C LEU A 222 25.48 12.10 -6.16
N GLN A 223 25.77 13.42 -6.09
CA GLN A 223 24.94 14.48 -6.69
C GLN A 223 24.78 14.32 -8.21
N ASP A 224 25.75 13.70 -8.91
CA ASP A 224 25.72 13.53 -10.36
C ASP A 224 24.97 12.26 -10.79
N SER A 225 24.77 11.29 -9.88
CA SER A 225 24.13 9.98 -10.16
C SER A 225 22.80 9.74 -9.41
N VAL A 226 22.39 10.69 -8.53
CA VAL A 226 21.14 10.59 -7.76
C VAL A 226 20.33 11.89 -7.90
N THR A 227 19.07 11.77 -8.32
CA THR A 227 18.15 12.90 -8.43
C THR A 227 16.93 12.74 -7.55
N PHE A 228 16.67 13.72 -6.68
CA PHE A 228 15.43 13.84 -5.91
C PHE A 228 14.44 14.73 -6.68
N THR A 229 13.36 14.12 -7.17
CA THR A 229 12.38 14.81 -8.03
C THR A 229 11.30 15.55 -7.25
N GLY A 230 11.15 15.26 -5.94
CA GLY A 230 9.96 15.63 -5.20
C GLY A 230 8.76 14.75 -5.55
N TYR A 231 7.56 15.20 -5.19
CA TYR A 231 6.32 14.46 -5.43
C TYR A 231 5.87 14.58 -6.89
N VAL A 232 5.76 13.45 -7.55
CA VAL A 232 5.34 13.33 -8.95
C VAL A 232 4.04 12.54 -9.09
N THR A 233 3.20 12.90 -10.06
CA THR A 233 1.90 12.24 -10.33
C THR A 233 1.60 12.22 -11.82
N GLY A 234 0.57 11.47 -12.22
CA GLY A 234 0.08 11.42 -13.61
C GLY A 234 1.17 11.05 -14.60
N LYS A 235 1.20 11.69 -15.74
CA LYS A 235 2.11 11.39 -16.84
C LYS A 235 3.60 11.43 -16.46
N GLN A 236 3.99 12.37 -15.59
CA GLN A 236 5.38 12.46 -15.13
C GLN A 236 5.79 11.22 -14.33
N LYS A 237 4.92 10.74 -13.44
CA LYS A 237 5.15 9.49 -12.70
C LYS A 237 5.20 8.30 -13.67
N GLU A 238 4.26 8.21 -14.59
CA GLU A 238 4.22 7.15 -15.62
C GLU A 238 5.52 7.10 -16.42
N GLU A 239 6.08 8.26 -16.79
CA GLU A 239 7.35 8.34 -17.52
C GLU A 239 8.50 7.74 -16.72
N TYR A 240 8.62 8.03 -15.42
CA TYR A 240 9.64 7.42 -14.57
C TYR A 240 9.48 5.91 -14.50
N PHE A 241 8.25 5.41 -14.33
CA PHE A 241 7.97 3.97 -14.26
C PHE A 241 8.23 3.26 -15.60
N HIS A 242 7.88 3.88 -16.73
CA HIS A 242 8.17 3.30 -18.05
C HIS A 242 9.67 3.20 -18.33
N ASN A 243 10.45 4.16 -17.88
CA ASN A 243 11.88 4.21 -18.13
C ASN A 243 12.72 3.39 -17.14
N ALA A 244 12.22 3.10 -15.94
CA ALA A 244 13.01 2.44 -14.89
C ALA A 244 13.33 0.98 -15.20
N SER A 245 14.59 0.59 -15.01
CA SER A 245 15.07 -0.78 -15.14
C SER A 245 14.93 -1.59 -13.86
N ILE A 246 15.01 -0.94 -12.69
CA ILE A 246 14.92 -1.58 -11.38
C ILE A 246 14.13 -0.66 -10.46
N LEU A 247 13.19 -1.22 -9.67
CA LEU A 247 12.63 -0.54 -8.51
C LEU A 247 13.34 -1.04 -7.25
N CYS A 248 13.79 -0.12 -6.40
CA CYS A 248 14.34 -0.42 -5.08
C CYS A 248 13.40 0.06 -3.98
N MET A 249 13.07 -0.82 -3.02
CA MET A 249 12.30 -0.49 -1.82
C MET A 249 13.02 -0.98 -0.56
N CYS A 250 13.44 -0.04 0.30
CA CYS A 250 14.25 -0.32 1.49
C CYS A 250 13.45 -0.28 2.80
N SER A 251 12.13 -0.36 2.77
CA SER A 251 11.29 -0.13 3.94
C SER A 251 11.59 -1.09 5.09
N TYR A 252 11.57 -0.56 6.33
CA TYR A 252 11.60 -1.35 7.56
C TYR A 252 10.25 -2.05 7.79
N GLU A 253 9.15 -1.34 7.55
CA GLU A 253 7.81 -1.83 7.79
C GLU A 253 6.79 -1.32 6.77
N GLU A 254 5.90 -2.22 6.35
CA GLU A 254 4.79 -1.94 5.44
C GLU A 254 3.51 -2.69 5.87
N GLY A 255 2.36 -2.21 5.43
CA GLY A 255 1.14 -3.00 5.45
C GLY A 255 1.13 -4.01 4.29
N PHE A 256 0.94 -3.47 3.09
CA PHE A 256 1.14 -4.14 1.80
C PHE A 256 1.57 -3.08 0.78
N PRO A 257 2.82 -3.07 0.32
CA PRO A 257 3.38 -1.94 -0.41
C PRO A 257 2.85 -1.83 -1.84
N MET A 258 2.07 -0.79 -2.09
CA MET A 258 1.46 -0.52 -3.40
C MET A 258 2.49 -0.27 -4.50
N VAL A 259 3.65 0.33 -4.16
CA VAL A 259 4.70 0.64 -5.12
C VAL A 259 5.30 -0.60 -5.79
N VAL A 260 5.34 -1.72 -5.07
CA VAL A 260 5.79 -3.01 -5.62
C VAL A 260 4.77 -3.56 -6.61
N LEU A 261 3.47 -3.55 -6.25
CA LEU A 261 2.41 -3.96 -7.19
C LEU A 261 2.44 -3.09 -8.46
N GLU A 262 2.62 -1.79 -8.27
CA GLU A 262 2.70 -0.84 -9.36
C GLU A 262 3.92 -1.12 -10.25
N ALA A 263 5.10 -1.35 -9.66
CA ALA A 263 6.30 -1.74 -10.42
C ALA A 263 6.06 -2.99 -11.25
N TRP A 264 5.41 -4.01 -10.68
CA TRP A 264 5.07 -5.23 -11.41
C TRP A 264 4.13 -4.98 -12.60
N THR A 265 3.18 -4.03 -12.50
CA THR A 265 2.31 -3.72 -13.66
C THR A 265 3.09 -3.11 -14.83
N TYR A 266 4.14 -2.34 -14.52
CA TYR A 266 5.06 -1.81 -15.52
C TYR A 266 6.16 -2.81 -15.93
N GLY A 267 6.21 -4.00 -15.33
CA GLY A 267 7.27 -4.98 -15.59
C GLY A 267 8.64 -4.52 -15.11
N ILE A 268 8.69 -3.79 -13.98
CA ILE A 268 9.95 -3.34 -13.39
C ILE A 268 10.43 -4.40 -12.40
N PRO A 269 11.61 -5.02 -12.59
CA PRO A 269 12.25 -5.86 -11.59
C PRO A 269 12.40 -5.15 -10.26
N VAL A 270 12.08 -5.83 -9.16
CA VAL A 270 12.04 -5.24 -7.83
C VAL A 270 13.13 -5.81 -6.94
N VAL A 271 13.92 -4.92 -6.32
CA VAL A 271 14.81 -5.24 -5.18
C VAL A 271 14.17 -4.68 -3.93
N THR A 272 13.93 -5.52 -2.91
CA THR A 272 13.15 -5.10 -1.74
C THR A 272 13.53 -5.81 -0.47
N THR A 273 13.29 -5.17 0.67
CA THR A 273 13.21 -5.87 1.95
C THR A 273 11.94 -6.73 2.00
N PRO A 274 11.96 -7.97 2.55
CA PRO A 274 10.81 -8.86 2.63
C PRO A 274 9.85 -8.47 3.77
N VAL A 275 9.28 -7.27 3.66
CA VAL A 275 8.44 -6.66 4.71
C VAL A 275 6.95 -6.62 4.32
N GLY A 276 6.13 -6.31 5.29
CA GLY A 276 4.69 -6.18 5.07
C GLY A 276 4.04 -7.51 4.73
N GLY A 277 3.09 -7.46 3.83
CA GLY A 277 2.47 -8.64 3.25
C GLY A 277 3.24 -9.25 2.07
N LEU A 278 4.40 -8.68 1.69
CA LEU A 278 5.20 -9.19 0.57
C LEU A 278 5.66 -10.65 0.75
N PRO A 279 6.08 -11.10 1.96
CA PRO A 279 6.47 -12.50 2.15
C PRO A 279 5.42 -13.54 1.74
N ASP A 280 4.14 -13.16 1.66
CA ASP A 280 3.09 -14.05 1.17
C ASP A 280 3.13 -14.28 -0.35
N VAL A 281 3.82 -13.41 -1.10
CA VAL A 281 3.69 -13.28 -2.56
C VAL A 281 5.03 -13.12 -3.29
N ILE A 282 6.13 -12.97 -2.55
CA ILE A 282 7.48 -12.98 -3.15
C ILE A 282 7.83 -14.37 -3.65
N GLU A 283 8.26 -14.41 -4.91
CA GLU A 283 8.95 -15.54 -5.51
C GLU A 283 10.36 -15.08 -5.86
N GLU A 284 11.33 -15.42 -5.00
CA GLU A 284 12.73 -14.95 -5.10
C GLU A 284 13.33 -15.21 -6.47
N GLY A 285 13.91 -14.17 -7.06
CA GLY A 285 14.51 -14.23 -8.40
C GLY A 285 13.51 -14.22 -9.57
N ARG A 286 12.19 -14.32 -9.30
CA ARG A 286 11.14 -14.32 -10.32
C ARG A 286 10.34 -13.01 -10.35
N ASN A 287 9.80 -12.55 -9.22
CA ASN A 287 9.07 -11.27 -9.14
C ASN A 287 9.78 -10.24 -8.25
N CYS A 288 10.63 -10.68 -7.35
CA CYS A 288 11.48 -9.83 -6.51
C CYS A 288 12.84 -10.48 -6.29
N VAL A 289 13.82 -9.62 -5.94
CA VAL A 289 15.07 -10.02 -5.30
C VAL A 289 15.10 -9.37 -3.92
N THR A 290 15.39 -10.15 -2.86
CA THR A 290 15.29 -9.66 -1.49
C THR A 290 16.66 -9.45 -0.85
N PHE A 291 16.70 -8.51 0.11
CA PHE A 291 17.85 -8.27 0.98
C PHE A 291 17.40 -8.00 2.42
N PRO A 292 18.23 -8.28 3.45
CA PRO A 292 17.91 -7.98 4.84
C PRO A 292 17.84 -6.47 5.09
N PHE A 293 16.85 -6.00 5.87
CA PHE A 293 16.79 -4.59 6.26
C PHE A 293 18.06 -4.19 7.06
N GLY A 294 18.59 -3.02 6.74
CA GLY A 294 19.79 -2.47 7.37
C GLY A 294 21.11 -2.91 6.72
N ASP A 295 21.09 -3.85 5.81
CA ASP A 295 22.27 -4.41 5.14
C ASP A 295 22.47 -3.74 3.77
N ALA A 296 23.23 -2.63 3.75
CA ALA A 296 23.53 -1.89 2.54
C ALA A 296 24.47 -2.66 1.58
N ASP A 297 25.34 -3.51 2.11
CA ASP A 297 26.27 -4.32 1.31
C ASP A 297 25.49 -5.41 0.58
N ALA A 298 24.59 -6.13 1.27
CA ALA A 298 23.69 -7.08 0.62
C ALA A 298 22.79 -6.41 -0.46
N LEU A 299 22.31 -5.18 -0.20
CA LEU A 299 21.57 -4.42 -1.21
C LEU A 299 22.46 -4.10 -2.43
N ALA A 300 23.70 -3.67 -2.21
CA ALA A 300 24.64 -3.40 -3.28
C ALA A 300 24.90 -4.65 -4.14
N ASP A 301 25.13 -5.81 -3.53
CA ASP A 301 25.33 -7.08 -4.25
C ASP A 301 24.11 -7.44 -5.10
N LYS A 302 22.88 -7.28 -4.57
CA LYS A 302 21.65 -7.57 -5.30
C LYS A 302 21.42 -6.61 -6.46
N LEU A 303 21.71 -5.32 -6.27
CA LEU A 303 21.65 -4.33 -7.36
C LEU A 303 22.69 -4.63 -8.43
N ALA A 304 23.95 -4.89 -8.06
CA ALA A 304 25.01 -5.25 -9.00
C ALA A 304 24.64 -6.49 -9.85
N ALA A 305 24.16 -7.54 -9.20
CA ALA A 305 23.75 -8.78 -9.88
C ALA A 305 22.63 -8.53 -10.92
N LEU A 306 21.63 -7.67 -10.58
CA LEU A 306 20.59 -7.32 -11.54
C LEU A 306 21.08 -6.37 -12.63
N ILE A 307 21.96 -5.42 -12.31
CA ILE A 307 22.55 -4.50 -13.29
C ILE A 307 23.35 -5.28 -14.34
N ASP A 308 24.14 -6.26 -13.92
CA ASP A 308 25.00 -7.06 -14.79
C ASP A 308 24.21 -8.10 -15.62
N ASN A 309 22.96 -8.41 -15.27
CA ASN A 309 22.17 -9.48 -15.88
C ASN A 309 20.86 -8.97 -16.51
N GLU A 310 20.93 -8.49 -17.75
CA GLU A 310 19.77 -7.99 -18.49
C GLU A 310 18.72 -9.09 -18.75
N GLN A 311 19.16 -10.33 -19.03
CA GLN A 311 18.25 -11.44 -19.25
C GLN A 311 17.41 -11.72 -18.02
N GLN A 312 18.01 -11.74 -16.83
CA GLN A 312 17.28 -11.91 -15.58
C GLN A 312 16.26 -10.78 -15.36
N ARG A 313 16.63 -9.53 -15.66
CA ARG A 313 15.67 -8.41 -15.57
C ARG A 313 14.50 -8.57 -16.53
N SER A 314 14.75 -9.03 -17.75
CA SER A 314 13.72 -9.32 -18.76
C SER A 314 12.78 -10.44 -18.32
N ASP A 315 13.33 -11.54 -17.80
CA ASP A 315 12.55 -12.67 -17.30
C ASP A 315 11.69 -12.26 -16.09
N MET A 316 12.25 -11.50 -15.16
CA MET A 316 11.51 -10.94 -14.01
C MET A 316 10.41 -9.98 -14.46
N SER A 317 10.66 -9.18 -15.49
CA SER A 317 9.66 -8.26 -16.06
C SER A 317 8.45 -9.02 -16.61
N ALA A 318 8.69 -9.99 -17.47
CA ALA A 318 7.61 -10.80 -18.05
C ALA A 318 6.80 -11.52 -16.97
N TYR A 319 7.49 -12.17 -16.03
CA TYR A 319 6.85 -12.90 -14.95
C TYR A 319 6.03 -12.00 -14.03
N SER A 320 6.58 -10.85 -13.62
CA SER A 320 5.91 -9.92 -12.70
C SER A 320 4.61 -9.37 -13.29
N GLN A 321 4.58 -9.05 -14.58
CA GLN A 321 3.39 -8.54 -15.26
C GLN A 321 2.28 -9.58 -15.30
N GLU A 322 2.61 -10.84 -15.57
CA GLU A 322 1.64 -11.94 -15.52
C GLU A 322 1.17 -12.20 -14.09
N PHE A 323 2.10 -12.23 -13.14
CA PHE A 323 1.83 -12.49 -11.73
C PHE A 323 0.87 -11.44 -11.15
N VAL A 324 1.15 -10.14 -11.34
CA VAL A 324 0.29 -9.07 -10.81
C VAL A 324 -1.09 -9.08 -11.45
N ARG A 325 -1.21 -9.40 -12.73
CA ARG A 325 -2.48 -9.52 -13.45
C ARG A 325 -3.34 -10.64 -12.87
N ASN A 326 -2.74 -11.79 -12.59
CA ASN A 326 -3.46 -12.96 -12.10
C ASN A 326 -3.87 -12.85 -10.61
N HIS A 327 -3.15 -12.05 -9.80
CA HIS A 327 -3.33 -12.03 -8.35
C HIS A 327 -3.85 -10.70 -7.78
N PHE A 328 -3.58 -9.56 -8.44
CA PHE A 328 -3.84 -8.22 -7.90
C PHE A 328 -4.57 -7.29 -8.86
N SER A 329 -4.98 -7.79 -10.02
CA SER A 329 -5.78 -6.99 -10.96
C SER A 329 -7.10 -6.56 -10.33
N PRO A 330 -7.69 -5.44 -10.81
CA PRO A 330 -9.02 -5.01 -10.38
C PRO A 330 -10.08 -6.12 -10.54
N GLU A 331 -9.99 -6.95 -11.59
CA GLU A 331 -10.92 -8.05 -11.86
C GLU A 331 -10.82 -9.13 -10.77
N LYS A 332 -9.59 -9.54 -10.41
CA LYS A 332 -9.34 -10.54 -9.36
C LYS A 332 -9.84 -10.05 -8.00
N ILE A 333 -9.45 -8.83 -7.62
CA ILE A 333 -9.85 -8.25 -6.33
C ILE A 333 -11.35 -7.93 -6.30
N ASN A 334 -11.94 -7.54 -7.42
CA ASN A 334 -13.40 -7.37 -7.57
C ASN A 334 -14.14 -8.68 -7.25
N GLN A 335 -13.66 -9.82 -7.76
CA GLN A 335 -14.27 -11.12 -7.47
C GLN A 335 -14.15 -11.47 -5.98
N ASP A 336 -12.98 -11.22 -5.37
CA ASP A 336 -12.76 -11.48 -3.96
C ASP A 336 -13.64 -10.59 -3.07
N LEU A 337 -13.80 -9.32 -3.43
CA LEU A 337 -14.68 -8.38 -2.72
C LEU A 337 -16.16 -8.76 -2.88
N ARG A 338 -16.57 -9.19 -4.08
CA ARG A 338 -17.91 -9.73 -4.33
C ARG A 338 -18.21 -10.93 -3.43
N ASN A 339 -17.25 -11.86 -3.30
CA ASN A 339 -17.36 -13.02 -2.41
C ASN A 339 -17.47 -12.61 -0.94
N ILE A 340 -16.79 -11.54 -0.51
CA ILE A 340 -16.91 -10.98 0.84
C ILE A 340 -18.33 -10.45 1.08
N TYR A 341 -18.88 -9.65 0.17
CA TYR A 341 -20.22 -9.07 0.33
C TYR A 341 -21.33 -10.13 0.22
N ALA A 342 -21.09 -11.20 -0.52
CA ALA A 342 -22.05 -12.31 -0.65
C ALA A 342 -22.22 -13.15 0.63
N ARG A 343 -21.35 -13.00 1.64
CA ARG A 343 -21.48 -13.69 2.93
C ARG A 343 -22.66 -13.17 3.77
N PHE A 344 -23.19 -12.05 3.43
CA PHE A 344 -24.24 -11.33 4.15
C PHE A 344 -25.51 -11.21 3.31
#